data_e1bdac986a2b96242bcc503b9a1c72e1
#
_entry.id   e1bdac986a2b96242bcc503b9a1c72e1
#
_cell.length_a   1.000
_cell.length_b   1.000
_cell.length_c   1.000
_cell.angle_alpha   90.00
_cell.angle_beta   90.00
_cell.angle_gamma   90.00
#
_symmetry.space_group_name_H-M   'P 1'
#
loop_
_entity.id
_entity.type
_entity.pdbx_description
1 polymer ?
#
loop_
_entity_poly.entity_id
_entity_poly.type
_entity_poly.pdbx_seq_one_letter_code
_entity_poly.pdbx_strand_id
1 'polypeptide(L)'
;MKPRTLAARAAAAPRGMTLIEILVVLVILGLIATAVAVNVVGQASKARVDRAKTDVQRIASDGVEAFKVMRGRYPTTEEGLKLLIDEKFLKPNNASGKLVDPWEREYIYLYPGQTHPDAFDVKSYGADGQPGGDGENADIVNY
;
A
#
# COMPACT_ATOMS: atom_id res chain seq x y z
N MET A 1 -74.34 -34.29 11.69
CA MET A 1 -73.43 -33.21 12.05
C MET A 1 -72.22 -33.88 12.69
N LYS A 2 -71.07 -34.01 11.94
CA LYS A 2 -69.85 -34.70 12.47
C LYS A 2 -68.87 -33.61 12.97
N PRO A 3 -68.26 -33.76 14.19
CA PRO A 3 -67.28 -32.81 14.69
C PRO A 3 -65.97 -32.95 13.93
N ARG A 4 -65.43 -31.83 13.42
CA ARG A 4 -64.07 -31.76 12.83
C ARG A 4 -63.08 -31.65 13.98
N THR A 5 -62.30 -32.72 14.16
CA THR A 5 -61.11 -32.71 15.03
C THR A 5 -60.03 -31.86 14.42
N LEU A 6 -59.72 -30.74 15.03
CA LEU A 6 -58.50 -29.96 14.74
C LEU A 6 -57.31 -30.73 15.29
N ALA A 7 -56.46 -31.24 14.39
CA ALA A 7 -55.18 -31.80 14.75
C ALA A 7 -54.25 -30.64 15.21
N ALA A 8 -53.89 -30.58 16.48
CA ALA A 8 -52.91 -29.67 17.00
C ALA A 8 -51.52 -30.00 16.41
N ARG A 9 -51.01 -29.06 15.64
CA ARG A 9 -49.65 -29.15 15.07
C ARG A 9 -48.68 -28.94 16.23
N ALA A 10 -48.01 -30.00 16.64
CA ALA A 10 -46.95 -29.96 17.68
C ALA A 10 -45.82 -29.04 17.17
N ALA A 11 -45.64 -27.89 17.81
CA ALA A 11 -44.50 -27.03 17.59
C ALA A 11 -43.24 -27.74 18.06
N ALA A 12 -42.31 -28.03 17.13
CA ALA A 12 -41.02 -28.57 17.48
C ALA A 12 -40.28 -27.57 18.40
N ALA A 13 -39.95 -28.03 19.60
CA ALA A 13 -39.17 -27.22 20.54
C ALA A 13 -37.78 -26.87 19.93
N PRO A 14 -37.33 -25.63 20.05
CA PRO A 14 -36.00 -25.26 19.56
C PRO A 14 -34.93 -26.12 20.27
N ARG A 15 -34.12 -26.82 19.47
CA ARG A 15 -32.98 -27.61 20.01
C ARG A 15 -31.92 -26.62 20.48
N GLY A 16 -31.59 -26.63 21.76
CA GLY A 16 -30.46 -25.88 22.29
C GLY A 16 -29.13 -26.39 21.73
N MET A 17 -28.19 -25.47 21.42
CA MET A 17 -26.85 -25.85 20.98
C MET A 17 -26.06 -26.46 22.15
N THR A 18 -25.25 -27.45 21.85
CA THR A 18 -24.37 -28.08 22.85
C THR A 18 -23.08 -27.27 23.01
N LEU A 19 -22.47 -27.37 24.20
CA LEU A 19 -21.17 -26.69 24.46
C LEU A 19 -20.08 -27.17 23.51
N ILE A 20 -20.07 -28.44 23.15
CA ILE A 20 -19.10 -29.01 22.22
C ILE A 20 -19.30 -28.49 20.77
N GLU A 21 -20.54 -28.23 20.37
CA GLU A 21 -20.84 -27.70 19.06
C GLU A 21 -20.26 -26.28 18.88
N ILE A 22 -20.41 -25.43 19.89
CA ILE A 22 -19.79 -24.10 19.92
C ILE A 22 -18.25 -24.19 19.94
N LEU A 23 -17.70 -25.12 20.70
CA LEU A 23 -16.24 -25.32 20.80
C LEU A 23 -15.65 -25.74 19.47
N VAL A 24 -16.26 -26.66 18.74
CA VAL A 24 -15.83 -27.07 17.40
C VAL A 24 -15.88 -25.91 16.40
N VAL A 25 -16.96 -25.12 16.42
CA VAL A 25 -17.09 -23.93 15.56
C VAL A 25 -15.96 -22.92 15.84
N LEU A 26 -15.65 -22.65 17.12
CA LEU A 26 -14.58 -21.71 17.47
C LEU A 26 -13.21 -22.22 17.01
N VAL A 27 -12.93 -23.52 17.11
CA VAL A 27 -11.69 -24.13 16.61
C VAL A 27 -11.57 -23.96 15.09
N ILE A 28 -12.64 -24.27 14.34
CA ILE A 28 -12.65 -24.13 12.88
C ILE A 28 -12.47 -22.66 12.47
N LEU A 29 -13.18 -21.74 13.12
CA LEU A 29 -13.04 -20.30 12.86
C LEU A 29 -11.62 -19.81 13.15
N GLY A 30 -10.98 -20.29 14.23
CA GLY A 30 -9.60 -19.97 14.56
C GLY A 30 -8.61 -20.42 13.48
N LEU A 31 -8.78 -21.63 12.96
CA LEU A 31 -7.93 -22.15 11.87
C LEU A 31 -8.08 -21.34 10.58
N ILE A 32 -9.33 -21.01 10.20
CA ILE A 32 -9.60 -20.20 9.01
C ILE A 32 -9.04 -18.78 9.18
N ALA A 33 -9.23 -18.15 10.34
CA ALA A 33 -8.72 -16.81 10.62
C ALA A 33 -7.19 -16.73 10.46
N THR A 34 -6.45 -17.77 10.91
CA THR A 34 -4.99 -17.82 10.76
C THR A 34 -4.57 -17.89 9.29
N ALA A 35 -5.22 -18.72 8.47
CA ALA A 35 -4.91 -18.87 7.06
C ALA A 35 -5.18 -17.58 6.26
N VAL A 36 -6.23 -16.84 6.62
CA VAL A 36 -6.58 -15.56 5.97
C VAL A 36 -5.58 -14.46 6.35
N ALA A 37 -5.16 -14.39 7.62
CA ALA A 37 -4.26 -13.34 8.10
C ALA A 37 -2.93 -13.32 7.34
N VAL A 38 -2.31 -14.48 7.08
CA VAL A 38 -1.03 -14.58 6.35
C VAL A 38 -1.13 -14.02 4.92
N ASN A 39 -2.22 -14.31 4.22
CA ASN A 39 -2.42 -13.83 2.85
C ASN A 39 -2.63 -12.31 2.77
N VAL A 40 -3.34 -11.73 3.74
CA VAL A 40 -3.63 -10.28 3.77
C VAL A 40 -2.35 -9.48 3.99
N VAL A 41 -1.46 -9.90 4.89
CA VAL A 41 -0.19 -9.20 5.14
C VAL A 41 0.69 -9.19 3.89
N GLY A 42 0.85 -10.31 3.19
CA GLY A 42 1.65 -10.38 1.96
C GLY A 42 1.11 -9.50 0.83
N GLN A 43 -0.22 -9.40 0.70
CA GLN A 43 -0.85 -8.52 -0.29
C GLN A 43 -0.67 -7.02 0.06
N ALA A 44 -0.73 -6.66 1.33
CA ALA A 44 -0.52 -5.28 1.78
C ALA A 44 0.92 -4.81 1.49
N SER A 45 1.94 -5.65 1.76
CA SER A 45 3.33 -5.35 1.45
C SER A 45 3.53 -5.14 -0.06
N LYS A 46 2.99 -6.05 -0.88
CA LYS A 46 3.06 -5.91 -2.33
C LYS A 46 2.40 -4.61 -2.82
N ALA A 47 1.22 -4.28 -2.31
CA ALA A 47 0.52 -3.06 -2.67
C ALA A 47 1.32 -1.78 -2.33
N ARG A 48 2.07 -1.77 -1.22
CA ARG A 48 2.97 -0.65 -0.87
C ARG A 48 4.11 -0.53 -1.87
N VAL A 49 4.76 -1.63 -2.23
CA VAL A 49 5.84 -1.64 -3.24
C VAL A 49 5.32 -1.14 -4.59
N ASP A 50 4.17 -1.63 -5.05
CA ASP A 50 3.57 -1.22 -6.33
C ASP A 50 3.18 0.27 -6.32
N ARG A 51 2.68 0.77 -5.19
CA ARG A 51 2.42 2.21 -5.01
C ARG A 51 3.71 3.02 -5.08
N ALA A 52 4.76 2.62 -4.37
CA ALA A 52 6.04 3.32 -4.40
C ALA A 52 6.64 3.37 -5.81
N LYS A 53 6.55 2.28 -6.59
CA LYS A 53 6.95 2.27 -8.00
C LYS A 53 6.17 3.28 -8.84
N THR A 54 4.86 3.31 -8.67
CA THR A 54 3.98 4.27 -9.37
C THR A 54 4.31 5.70 -9.00
N ASP A 55 4.54 5.98 -7.71
CA ASP A 55 4.90 7.31 -7.23
C ASP A 55 6.26 7.77 -7.77
N VAL A 56 7.28 6.90 -7.76
CA VAL A 56 8.62 7.18 -8.32
C VAL A 56 8.52 7.53 -9.81
N GLN A 57 7.76 6.75 -10.60
CA GLN A 57 7.55 7.02 -12.02
C GLN A 57 6.82 8.35 -12.25
N ARG A 58 5.78 8.64 -11.45
CA ARG A 58 5.05 9.89 -11.52
C ARG A 58 5.93 11.10 -11.16
N ILE A 59 6.76 10.98 -10.11
CA ILE A 59 7.70 12.04 -9.72
C ILE A 59 8.69 12.29 -10.86
N ALA A 60 9.20 11.23 -11.48
CA ALA A 60 10.13 11.34 -12.60
C ALA A 60 9.48 12.01 -13.82
N SER A 61 8.33 11.51 -14.30
CA SER A 61 7.67 11.97 -15.53
C SER A 61 6.99 13.32 -15.37
N ASP A 62 6.06 13.41 -14.42
CA ASP A 62 5.18 14.57 -14.26
C ASP A 62 5.86 15.72 -13.49
N GLY A 63 6.89 15.37 -12.69
CA GLY A 63 7.68 16.33 -11.94
C GLY A 63 8.96 16.73 -12.68
N VAL A 64 9.95 15.86 -12.66
CA VAL A 64 11.32 16.19 -13.07
C VAL A 64 11.43 16.43 -14.57
N GLU A 65 10.88 15.53 -15.40
CA GLU A 65 10.93 15.70 -16.86
C GLU A 65 10.07 16.88 -17.33
N ALA A 66 8.87 17.06 -16.75
CA ALA A 66 8.04 18.21 -17.07
C ALA A 66 8.73 19.53 -16.71
N PHE A 67 9.40 19.60 -15.56
CA PHE A 67 10.20 20.75 -15.16
C PHE A 67 11.33 21.03 -16.16
N LYS A 68 12.08 19.99 -16.59
CA LYS A 68 13.12 20.12 -17.61
C LYS A 68 12.60 20.68 -18.92
N VAL A 69 11.45 20.17 -19.38
CA VAL A 69 10.83 20.66 -20.62
C VAL A 69 10.46 22.13 -20.51
N MET A 70 9.95 22.59 -19.37
CA MET A 70 9.51 23.99 -19.18
C MET A 70 10.65 24.94 -18.81
N ARG A 71 11.68 24.48 -18.10
CA ARG A 71 12.78 25.30 -17.58
C ARG A 71 14.12 25.10 -18.31
N GLY A 72 14.22 24.10 -19.19
CA GLY A 72 15.42 23.78 -19.97
C GLY A 72 16.55 23.12 -19.16
N ARG A 73 16.32 22.79 -17.86
CA ARG A 73 17.28 22.14 -16.99
C ARG A 73 16.61 21.20 -16.01
N TYR A 74 17.33 20.27 -15.46
CA TYR A 74 16.90 19.51 -14.28
C TYR A 74 17.03 20.34 -12.99
N PRO A 75 16.21 20.08 -11.95
CA PRO A 75 16.48 20.58 -10.61
C PRO A 75 17.85 20.13 -10.13
N THR A 76 18.54 20.92 -9.31
CA THR A 76 19.75 20.44 -8.64
C THR A 76 19.38 19.51 -7.48
N THR A 77 20.33 18.71 -7.00
CA THR A 77 20.12 17.88 -5.80
C THR A 77 19.71 18.70 -4.59
N GLU A 78 20.24 19.91 -4.45
CA GLU A 78 19.95 20.84 -3.34
C GLU A 78 18.52 21.42 -3.43
N GLU A 79 18.08 21.76 -4.63
CA GLU A 79 16.69 22.18 -4.89
C GLU A 79 15.70 21.05 -4.62
N GLY A 80 16.09 19.83 -5.00
CA GLY A 80 15.36 18.60 -4.73
C GLY A 80 13.92 18.60 -5.22
N LEU A 81 13.12 17.69 -4.68
CA LEU A 81 11.69 17.58 -5.00
C LEU A 81 10.87 18.77 -4.45
N LYS A 82 11.43 19.51 -3.48
CA LYS A 82 10.77 20.68 -2.92
C LYS A 82 10.49 21.74 -3.98
N LEU A 83 11.44 22.02 -4.89
CA LEU A 83 11.26 22.96 -5.99
C LEU A 83 10.07 22.59 -6.87
N LEU A 84 9.88 21.28 -7.14
CA LEU A 84 8.78 20.80 -7.96
C LEU A 84 7.41 21.01 -7.30
N ILE A 85 7.39 20.96 -5.96
CA ILE A 85 6.18 21.24 -5.17
C ILE A 85 5.90 22.75 -5.16
N ASP A 86 6.92 23.58 -4.90
CA ASP A 86 6.81 25.04 -4.82
C ASP A 86 6.35 25.63 -6.17
N GLU A 87 6.85 25.09 -7.28
CA GLU A 87 6.47 25.46 -8.64
C GLU A 87 5.21 24.74 -9.16
N LYS A 88 4.55 23.94 -8.34
CA LYS A 88 3.27 23.24 -8.63
C LYS A 88 3.34 22.20 -9.75
N PHE A 89 4.50 21.66 -10.05
CA PHE A 89 4.63 20.48 -10.92
C PHE A 89 4.11 19.22 -10.20
N LEU A 90 4.37 19.14 -8.91
CA LEU A 90 3.91 18.03 -8.06
C LEU A 90 3.09 18.55 -6.88
N LYS A 91 2.20 17.71 -6.39
CA LYS A 91 1.47 17.98 -5.14
C LYS A 91 2.05 17.13 -4.02
N PRO A 92 2.26 17.68 -2.83
CA PRO A 92 2.67 16.90 -1.66
C PRO A 92 1.61 15.83 -1.35
N ASN A 93 2.06 14.72 -0.81
CA ASN A 93 1.19 13.60 -0.45
C ASN A 93 1.07 13.37 1.06
N ASN A 94 1.65 14.26 1.87
CA ASN A 94 1.52 14.25 3.32
C ASN A 94 1.16 15.63 3.89
N ALA A 95 0.81 15.66 5.19
CA ALA A 95 0.44 16.89 5.90
C ALA A 95 1.61 17.86 6.09
N SER A 96 2.86 17.40 6.01
CA SER A 96 4.07 18.22 6.12
C SER A 96 4.49 18.91 4.82
N GLY A 97 3.69 18.77 3.76
CA GLY A 97 3.99 19.39 2.47
C GLY A 97 5.11 18.72 1.68
N LYS A 98 5.38 17.44 1.94
CA LYS A 98 6.46 16.66 1.31
C LYS A 98 5.91 15.51 0.47
N LEU A 99 6.79 14.94 -0.36
CA LEU A 99 6.55 13.69 -1.08
C LEU A 99 7.16 12.55 -0.28
N VAL A 100 6.32 11.67 0.24
CA VAL A 100 6.72 10.52 1.05
C VAL A 100 6.26 9.22 0.42
N ASP A 101 7.04 8.18 0.64
CA ASP A 101 6.73 6.83 0.21
C ASP A 101 5.66 6.17 1.12
N PRO A 102 5.19 4.95 0.80
CA PRO A 102 4.20 4.24 1.61
C PRO A 102 4.65 3.86 3.03
N TRP A 103 5.93 4.04 3.35
CA TRP A 103 6.51 3.83 4.68
C TRP A 103 6.83 5.16 5.40
N GLU A 104 6.26 6.29 4.89
CA GLU A 104 6.36 7.65 5.45
C GLU A 104 7.77 8.27 5.40
N ARG A 105 8.65 7.78 4.52
CA ARG A 105 9.97 8.36 4.27
C ARG A 105 9.94 9.25 3.02
N GLU A 106 10.77 10.30 3.02
CA GLU A 106 10.87 11.19 1.86
C GLU A 106 11.52 10.46 0.68
N TYR A 107 10.99 10.67 -0.53
CA TYR A 107 11.66 10.25 -1.76
C TYR A 107 12.97 10.99 -1.93
N ILE A 108 13.98 10.30 -2.39
CA ILE A 108 15.33 10.84 -2.61
C ILE A 108 15.44 11.24 -4.08
N TYR A 109 15.95 12.44 -4.31
CA TYR A 109 16.26 12.95 -5.64
C TYR A 109 17.74 13.28 -5.73
N LEU A 110 18.38 12.85 -6.81
CA LEU A 110 19.79 13.13 -7.08
C LEU A 110 19.96 13.55 -8.54
N TYR A 111 20.67 14.65 -8.77
CA TYR A 111 21.11 15.10 -10.08
C TYR A 111 22.52 15.67 -9.99
N PRO A 112 23.51 15.16 -10.76
CA PRO A 112 23.41 13.94 -11.62
C PRO A 112 23.06 12.67 -10.84
N GLY A 113 22.39 11.73 -11.51
CA GLY A 113 22.03 10.45 -10.92
C GLY A 113 23.28 9.61 -10.61
N GLN A 114 23.19 8.75 -9.59
CA GLN A 114 24.26 7.80 -9.25
C GLN A 114 24.27 6.60 -10.22
N THR A 115 23.08 6.16 -10.61
CA THR A 115 22.91 5.03 -11.56
C THR A 115 22.91 5.52 -13.01
N HIS A 116 22.38 6.73 -13.25
CA HIS A 116 22.37 7.37 -14.57
C HIS A 116 23.06 8.74 -14.48
N PRO A 117 24.38 8.83 -14.68
CA PRO A 117 25.15 10.08 -14.56
C PRO A 117 24.68 11.19 -15.50
N ASP A 118 24.12 10.84 -16.65
CA ASP A 118 23.61 11.80 -17.66
C ASP A 118 22.14 12.22 -17.41
N ALA A 119 21.52 11.65 -16.37
CA ALA A 119 20.14 11.88 -16.00
C ALA A 119 20.01 12.06 -14.48
N PHE A 120 18.84 11.77 -13.91
CA PHE A 120 18.56 11.90 -12.48
C PHE A 120 18.08 10.58 -11.90
N ASP A 121 18.23 10.42 -10.60
CA ASP A 121 17.64 9.31 -9.84
C ASP A 121 16.54 9.85 -8.93
N VAL A 122 15.37 9.19 -8.97
CA VAL A 122 14.33 9.30 -7.94
C VAL A 122 14.20 7.93 -7.30
N LYS A 123 14.32 7.85 -5.97
CA LYS A 123 14.31 6.55 -5.29
C LYS A 123 13.63 6.55 -3.92
N SER A 124 13.17 5.37 -3.51
CA SER A 124 12.82 5.03 -2.14
C SER A 124 13.66 3.84 -1.70
N TYR A 125 14.10 3.81 -0.46
CA TYR A 125 14.82 2.68 0.16
C TYR A 125 13.88 1.64 0.79
N GLY A 126 12.63 1.53 0.31
CA GLY A 126 11.70 0.52 0.78
C GLY A 126 11.34 0.61 2.27
N ALA A 127 10.91 -0.50 2.83
CA ALA A 127 10.37 -0.53 4.20
C ALA A 127 11.42 -0.34 5.29
N ASP A 128 12.66 -0.76 5.09
CA ASP A 128 13.73 -0.61 6.08
C ASP A 128 14.48 0.74 6.00
N GLY A 129 14.38 1.45 4.86
CA GLY A 129 15.05 2.73 4.64
C GLY A 129 16.57 2.60 4.50
N GLN A 130 17.08 1.44 4.12
CA GLN A 130 18.48 1.15 3.89
C GLN A 130 18.73 0.85 2.41
N PRO A 131 19.90 1.21 1.86
CA PRO A 131 20.25 0.83 0.49
C PRO A 131 20.31 -0.69 0.30
N GLY A 132 19.72 -1.19 -0.79
CA GLY A 132 19.68 -2.62 -1.12
C GLY A 132 18.40 -3.31 -0.64
N GLY A 133 18.52 -4.53 -0.13
CA GLY A 133 17.40 -5.33 0.36
C GLY A 133 16.61 -6.09 -0.71
N ASP A 134 15.63 -6.86 -0.26
CA ASP A 134 14.75 -7.68 -1.10
C ASP A 134 13.28 -7.43 -0.77
N GLY A 135 12.37 -7.72 -1.71
CA GLY A 135 10.93 -7.68 -1.50
C GLY A 135 10.42 -6.30 -1.11
N GLU A 136 9.89 -6.13 0.10
CA GLU A 136 9.40 -4.84 0.62
C GLU A 136 10.55 -3.89 1.00
N ASN A 137 11.73 -4.44 1.28
CA ASN A 137 12.93 -3.68 1.63
C ASN A 137 13.76 -3.28 0.41
N ALA A 138 13.42 -3.75 -0.78
CA ALA A 138 14.19 -3.46 -1.98
C ALA A 138 14.12 -1.98 -2.36
N ASP A 139 15.24 -1.45 -2.87
CA ASP A 139 15.29 -0.11 -3.45
C ASP A 139 14.35 0.00 -4.66
N ILE A 140 13.60 1.07 -4.74
CA ILE A 140 12.70 1.39 -5.83
C ILE A 140 13.21 2.65 -6.52
N VAL A 141 13.48 2.56 -7.82
CA VAL A 141 14.11 3.63 -8.60
C VAL A 141 13.34 3.85 -9.91
N ASN A 142 13.52 5.02 -10.55
CA ASN A 142 12.75 5.48 -11.71
C ASN A 142 13.14 4.84 -13.07
N TYR A 143 13.87 3.77 -13.11
CA TYR A 143 14.29 3.05 -14.33
C TYR A 143 14.12 1.54 -14.19
#